data_e43aaff12dc76d10e2a990a385b1e562
#
_entry.id   e43aaff12dc76d10e2a990a385b1e562
#
_cell.length_a   1.000
_cell.length_b   1.000
_cell.length_c   1.000
_cell.angle_alpha   90.00
_cell.angle_beta   90.00
_cell.angle_gamma   90.00
#
_symmetry.space_group_name_H-M   'P 1'
#
loop_
_entity.id
_entity.type
_entity.pdbx_description
1 polymer ?
#
loop_
_entity_poly.entity_id
_entity_poly.type
_entity_poly.pdbx_seq_one_letter_code
_entity_poly.pdbx_strand_id
1 'polypeptide(L)'
;MNEKTHFGFKEVNVNEKAEHVGDVFHSVAEEYDLMNDAMSFGMHRLWKKMLIELSELSEGSIALDIASGTADIPRLINKKFKSVSMHVTDINASMLALGKDRAINENFFHNCSFALASGESLPYQNQTFDLVTVGFGLRNFTDKERGLKEMRRVLKPNGVLLI
;
A
#
# COMPACT_ATOMS: atom_id res chain seq x y z
N MET A 1 -10.48 24.04 -16.20
CA MET A 1 -10.91 22.84 -16.95
C MET A 1 -11.03 21.72 -15.93
N ASN A 2 -12.22 21.11 -15.81
CA ASN A 2 -12.36 19.95 -14.94
C ASN A 2 -11.75 18.75 -15.67
N GLU A 3 -10.56 18.33 -15.25
CA GLU A 3 -9.96 17.10 -15.76
C GLU A 3 -10.81 15.92 -15.35
N LYS A 4 -11.14 15.06 -16.32
CA LYS A 4 -11.92 13.85 -16.11
C LYS A 4 -11.01 12.64 -15.96
N THR A 5 -11.41 11.68 -15.13
CA THR A 5 -10.71 10.41 -14.91
C THR A 5 -11.74 9.28 -14.81
N HIS A 6 -11.28 8.03 -14.79
CA HIS A 6 -12.16 6.88 -14.67
C HIS A 6 -12.21 6.33 -13.24
N PHE A 7 -13.43 6.00 -12.80
CA PHE A 7 -13.71 5.22 -11.61
C PHE A 7 -14.55 3.99 -12.01
N GLY A 8 -13.88 2.85 -12.15
CA GLY A 8 -14.47 1.67 -12.80
C GLY A 8 -14.87 1.98 -14.24
N PHE A 9 -16.16 1.82 -14.56
CA PHE A 9 -16.74 2.10 -15.88
C PHE A 9 -17.34 3.50 -16.01
N LYS A 10 -17.23 4.36 -14.98
CA LYS A 10 -17.77 5.73 -14.98
C LYS A 10 -16.67 6.76 -15.16
N GLU A 11 -16.94 7.79 -15.97
CA GLU A 11 -16.15 9.03 -15.97
C GLU A 11 -16.56 9.89 -14.77
N VAL A 12 -15.58 10.33 -13.98
CA VAL A 12 -15.74 11.22 -12.84
C VAL A 12 -14.73 12.35 -12.90
N ASN A 13 -14.98 13.46 -12.22
CA ASN A 13 -13.98 14.51 -12.06
C ASN A 13 -12.80 14.01 -11.21
N VAL A 14 -11.61 14.49 -11.49
CA VAL A 14 -10.39 14.12 -10.76
C VAL A 14 -10.53 14.31 -9.26
N ASN A 15 -11.18 15.41 -8.83
CA ASN A 15 -11.41 15.70 -7.41
C ASN A 15 -12.43 14.76 -6.75
N GLU A 16 -13.41 14.26 -7.50
CA GLU A 16 -14.44 13.35 -7.00
C GLU A 16 -13.97 11.91 -6.92
N LYS A 17 -12.96 11.52 -7.72
CA LYS A 17 -12.44 10.16 -7.73
C LYS A 17 -11.89 9.73 -6.37
N ALA A 18 -11.09 10.58 -5.73
CA ALA A 18 -10.49 10.28 -4.42
C ALA A 18 -11.57 10.10 -3.34
N GLU A 19 -12.63 10.92 -3.39
CA GLU A 19 -13.78 10.84 -2.48
C GLU A 19 -14.57 9.55 -2.70
N HIS A 20 -14.95 9.22 -3.94
CA HIS A 20 -15.66 7.97 -4.28
C HIS A 20 -14.86 6.71 -3.92
N VAL A 21 -13.55 6.73 -4.14
CA VAL A 21 -12.67 5.62 -3.72
C VAL A 21 -12.67 5.52 -2.19
N GLY A 22 -12.58 6.64 -1.48
CA GLY A 22 -12.61 6.69 -0.02
C GLY A 22 -13.90 6.13 0.56
N ASP A 23 -15.05 6.51 0.04
CA ASP A 23 -16.37 6.05 0.48
C ASP A 23 -16.54 4.53 0.33
N VAL A 24 -16.12 3.98 -0.80
CA VAL A 24 -16.18 2.53 -1.03
C VAL A 24 -15.30 1.80 -0.02
N PHE A 25 -14.06 2.23 0.18
CA PHE A 25 -13.16 1.56 1.13
C PHE A 25 -13.61 1.74 2.57
N HIS A 26 -14.22 2.86 2.93
CA HIS A 26 -14.79 3.05 4.26
C HIS A 26 -15.94 2.06 4.55
N SER A 27 -16.83 1.86 3.57
CA SER A 27 -18.00 0.98 3.72
C SER A 27 -17.66 -0.52 3.78
N VAL A 28 -16.52 -0.93 3.20
CA VAL A 28 -16.12 -2.35 3.12
C VAL A 28 -14.86 -2.68 3.94
N ALA A 29 -14.38 -1.73 4.75
CA ALA A 29 -13.10 -1.87 5.43
C ALA A 29 -13.03 -3.11 6.34
N GLU A 30 -14.11 -3.46 7.03
CA GLU A 30 -14.18 -4.62 7.92
C GLU A 30 -14.24 -5.96 7.15
N GLU A 31 -14.82 -5.95 5.93
CA GLU A 31 -14.99 -7.14 5.08
C GLU A 31 -13.98 -7.19 3.93
N TYR A 32 -13.00 -6.27 3.93
CA TYR A 32 -12.09 -6.06 2.80
C TYR A 32 -11.33 -7.33 2.40
N ASP A 33 -10.83 -8.08 3.37
CA ASP A 33 -10.08 -9.31 3.11
C ASP A 33 -11.00 -10.40 2.51
N LEU A 34 -12.24 -10.52 3.02
CA LEU A 34 -13.24 -11.46 2.50
C LEU A 34 -13.64 -11.10 1.06
N MET A 35 -13.84 -9.81 0.78
CA MET A 35 -14.14 -9.32 -0.57
C MET A 35 -12.99 -9.62 -1.55
N ASN A 36 -11.75 -9.39 -1.14
CA ASN A 36 -10.57 -9.72 -1.96
C ASN A 36 -10.45 -11.23 -2.20
N ASP A 37 -10.71 -12.06 -1.20
CA ASP A 37 -10.77 -13.52 -1.35
C ASP A 37 -11.82 -13.94 -2.38
N ALA A 38 -13.02 -13.40 -2.27
CA ALA A 38 -14.13 -13.71 -3.18
C ALA A 38 -13.82 -13.27 -4.62
N MET A 39 -13.30 -12.04 -4.81
CA MET A 39 -13.01 -11.50 -6.16
C MET A 39 -11.81 -12.14 -6.84
N SER A 40 -10.85 -12.66 -6.08
CA SER A 40 -9.62 -13.25 -6.63
C SER A 40 -9.55 -14.77 -6.50
N PHE A 41 -10.60 -15.42 -5.97
CA PHE A 41 -10.57 -16.84 -5.60
C PHE A 41 -9.37 -17.21 -4.73
N GLY A 42 -8.95 -16.29 -3.83
CA GLY A 42 -7.79 -16.46 -2.96
C GLY A 42 -6.42 -16.25 -3.65
N MET A 43 -6.39 -16.03 -4.96
CA MET A 43 -5.13 -15.85 -5.73
C MET A 43 -4.30 -14.67 -5.24
N HIS A 44 -4.93 -13.60 -4.73
CA HIS A 44 -4.21 -12.45 -4.19
C HIS A 44 -3.26 -12.82 -3.05
N ARG A 45 -3.57 -13.86 -2.27
CA ARG A 45 -2.69 -14.36 -1.19
C ARG A 45 -1.43 -14.99 -1.76
N LEU A 46 -1.54 -15.71 -2.87
CA LEU A 46 -0.39 -16.30 -3.57
C LEU A 46 0.49 -15.20 -4.16
N TRP A 47 -0.10 -14.22 -4.83
CA TRP A 47 0.64 -13.09 -5.41
C TRP A 47 1.37 -12.27 -4.36
N LYS A 48 0.75 -11.99 -3.21
CA LYS A 48 1.43 -11.31 -2.08
C LYS A 48 2.60 -12.12 -1.54
N LYS A 49 2.50 -13.46 -1.49
CA LYS A 49 3.65 -14.31 -1.11
C LYS A 49 4.78 -14.24 -2.15
N MET A 50 4.45 -14.32 -3.45
CA MET A 50 5.45 -14.18 -4.51
C MET A 50 6.13 -12.80 -4.45
N LEU A 51 5.38 -11.74 -4.16
CA LEU A 51 5.94 -10.40 -3.96
C LEU A 51 7.02 -10.40 -2.87
N ILE A 52 6.78 -11.07 -1.74
CA ILE A 52 7.76 -11.17 -0.67
C ILE A 52 9.01 -11.99 -1.08
N GLU A 53 8.84 -13.04 -1.90
CA GLU A 53 9.99 -13.80 -2.43
C GLU A 53 10.86 -12.95 -3.38
N LEU A 54 10.23 -12.07 -4.17
CA LEU A 54 10.90 -11.17 -5.12
C LEU A 54 11.43 -9.88 -4.46
N SER A 55 11.17 -9.67 -3.16
CA SER A 55 11.47 -8.39 -2.50
C SER A 55 12.96 -8.10 -2.30
N GLU A 56 13.83 -9.12 -2.42
CA GLU A 56 15.27 -9.02 -2.15
C GLU A 56 15.63 -8.42 -0.78
N LEU A 57 14.66 -8.45 0.17
CA LEU A 57 14.87 -7.93 1.52
C LEU A 57 15.84 -8.79 2.30
N SER A 58 16.60 -8.14 3.16
CA SER A 58 17.44 -8.74 4.19
C SER A 58 17.09 -8.15 5.56
N GLU A 59 17.58 -8.77 6.63
CA GLU A 59 17.43 -8.22 7.97
C GLU A 59 18.09 -6.83 8.05
N GLY A 60 17.38 -5.87 8.67
CA GLY A 60 17.79 -4.47 8.76
C GLY A 60 17.41 -3.59 7.57
N SER A 61 16.78 -4.13 6.52
CA SER A 61 16.26 -3.34 5.41
C SER A 61 15.13 -2.41 5.86
N ILE A 62 14.89 -1.34 5.09
CA ILE A 62 13.81 -0.39 5.29
C ILE A 62 12.83 -0.52 4.12
N ALA A 63 11.58 -0.86 4.39
CA ALA A 63 10.55 -1.04 3.38
C ALA A 63 9.42 -0.02 3.52
N LEU A 64 8.83 0.37 2.40
CA LEU A 64 7.62 1.20 2.32
C LEU A 64 6.52 0.41 1.60
N ASP A 65 5.35 0.30 2.22
CA ASP A 65 4.14 -0.22 1.59
C ASP A 65 3.13 0.91 1.42
N ILE A 66 2.77 1.19 0.16
CA ILE A 66 1.90 2.30 -0.24
C ILE A 66 0.52 1.74 -0.60
N ALA A 67 -0.54 2.47 -0.22
CA ALA A 67 -1.92 1.99 -0.30
C ALA A 67 -2.06 0.62 0.38
N SER A 68 -1.50 0.54 1.57
CA SER A 68 -1.28 -0.69 2.33
C SER A 68 -2.59 -1.33 2.82
N GLY A 69 -3.66 -0.54 2.91
CA GLY A 69 -4.94 -1.00 3.40
C GLY A 69 -4.82 -1.59 4.81
N THR A 70 -5.20 -2.83 4.95
CA THR A 70 -5.18 -3.57 6.22
C THR A 70 -3.80 -4.15 6.59
N ALA A 71 -2.71 -3.66 6.00
CA ALA A 71 -1.31 -4.02 6.28
C ALA A 71 -0.96 -5.51 6.02
N ASP A 72 -1.52 -6.11 4.99
CA ASP A 72 -1.26 -7.51 4.64
C ASP A 72 0.19 -7.75 4.19
N ILE A 73 0.76 -6.87 3.36
CA ILE A 73 2.15 -6.99 2.89
C ILE A 73 3.12 -6.79 4.07
N PRO A 74 3.00 -5.75 4.90
CA PRO A 74 3.78 -5.61 6.13
C PRO A 74 3.74 -6.83 7.03
N ARG A 75 2.55 -7.42 7.22
CA ARG A 75 2.37 -8.66 7.97
C ARG A 75 3.19 -9.83 7.40
N LEU A 76 3.14 -10.01 6.08
CA LEU A 76 3.88 -11.08 5.40
C LEU A 76 5.40 -10.85 5.47
N ILE A 77 5.86 -9.60 5.30
CA ILE A 77 7.27 -9.24 5.49
C ILE A 77 7.73 -9.59 6.90
N ASN A 78 6.97 -9.18 7.95
CA ASN A 78 7.33 -9.49 9.34
C ASN A 78 7.35 -10.99 9.66
N LYS A 79 6.54 -11.81 8.95
CA LYS A 79 6.60 -13.27 9.11
C LYS A 79 7.92 -13.86 8.65
N LYS A 80 8.51 -13.30 7.59
CA LYS A 80 9.75 -13.78 6.97
C LYS A 80 11.00 -13.10 7.57
N PHE A 81 10.93 -11.80 7.83
CA PHE A 81 12.04 -10.96 8.30
C PHE A 81 11.64 -10.26 9.61
N LYS A 82 12.44 -10.43 10.66
CA LYS A 82 12.08 -9.95 12.00
C LYS A 82 12.63 -8.57 12.35
N SER A 83 13.62 -8.07 11.61
CA SER A 83 14.24 -6.76 11.84
C SER A 83 14.11 -5.79 10.66
N VAL A 84 13.19 -6.04 9.72
CA VAL A 84 12.85 -5.08 8.66
C VAL A 84 11.99 -3.96 9.25
N SER A 85 12.44 -2.70 9.08
CA SER A 85 11.65 -1.52 9.43
C SER A 85 10.65 -1.23 8.32
N MET A 86 9.35 -1.19 8.65
CA MET A 86 8.29 -1.00 7.68
C MET A 86 7.58 0.34 7.86
N HIS A 87 7.50 1.11 6.79
CA HIS A 87 6.66 2.28 6.70
C HIS A 87 5.38 1.90 5.97
N VAL A 88 4.24 2.11 6.63
CA VAL A 88 2.91 1.69 6.17
C VAL A 88 2.09 2.92 5.89
N THR A 89 1.71 3.14 4.63
CA THR A 89 0.97 4.33 4.24
C THR A 89 -0.32 3.98 3.51
N ASP A 90 -1.36 4.73 3.82
CA ASP A 90 -2.60 4.71 3.07
C ASP A 90 -3.21 6.11 3.06
N ILE A 91 -4.00 6.45 2.05
CA ILE A 91 -4.75 7.70 1.96
C ILE A 91 -6.05 7.61 2.78
N ASN A 92 -6.54 6.41 3.05
CA ASN A 92 -7.75 6.14 3.79
C ASN A 92 -7.45 5.87 5.27
N ALA A 93 -7.90 6.78 6.15
CA ALA A 93 -7.63 6.69 7.59
C ALA A 93 -8.25 5.44 8.24
N SER A 94 -9.43 4.99 7.79
CA SER A 94 -10.11 3.82 8.33
C SER A 94 -9.35 2.53 8.00
N MET A 95 -8.87 2.40 6.76
CA MET A 95 -8.04 1.27 6.34
C MET A 95 -6.72 1.23 7.10
N LEU A 96 -6.08 2.39 7.28
CA LEU A 96 -4.83 2.50 8.02
C LEU A 96 -5.03 2.15 9.51
N ALA A 97 -6.16 2.53 10.13
CA ALA A 97 -6.50 2.17 11.49
C ALA A 97 -6.64 0.65 11.66
N LEU A 98 -7.38 -0.01 10.77
CA LEU A 98 -7.49 -1.48 10.76
C LEU A 98 -6.14 -2.18 10.58
N GLY A 99 -5.29 -1.65 9.69
CA GLY A 99 -3.92 -2.15 9.52
C GLY A 99 -3.08 -2.01 10.79
N LYS A 100 -3.23 -0.90 11.51
CA LYS A 100 -2.57 -0.67 12.80
C LYS A 100 -3.06 -1.63 13.88
N ASP A 101 -4.38 -1.82 14.00
CA ASP A 101 -4.97 -2.75 14.96
C ASP A 101 -4.52 -4.19 14.68
N ARG A 102 -4.46 -4.58 13.41
CA ARG A 102 -3.89 -5.87 13.00
C ARG A 102 -2.43 -6.00 13.42
N ALA A 103 -1.62 -4.96 13.22
CA ALA A 103 -0.21 -4.98 13.58
C ALA A 103 0.00 -5.17 15.09
N ILE A 104 -0.86 -4.55 15.91
CA ILE A 104 -0.89 -4.74 17.37
C ILE A 104 -1.30 -6.18 17.73
N ASN A 105 -2.42 -6.65 17.20
CA ASN A 105 -2.98 -7.96 17.51
C ASN A 105 -2.08 -9.13 17.08
N GLU A 106 -1.38 -8.99 15.94
CA GLU A 106 -0.46 -10.01 15.41
C GLU A 106 1.02 -9.74 15.81
N ASN A 107 1.28 -8.79 16.72
CA ASN A 107 2.58 -8.52 17.34
C ASN A 107 3.70 -8.15 16.34
N PHE A 108 3.39 -7.31 15.34
CA PHE A 108 4.41 -6.74 14.45
C PHE A 108 4.43 -5.20 14.41
N PHE A 109 3.63 -4.56 15.26
CA PHE A 109 3.53 -3.10 15.35
C PHE A 109 4.89 -2.44 15.65
N HIS A 110 5.74 -3.07 16.44
CA HIS A 110 7.04 -2.54 16.84
C HIS A 110 8.02 -2.31 15.67
N ASN A 111 7.80 -3.00 14.55
CA ASN A 111 8.60 -2.83 13.32
C ASN A 111 7.94 -1.86 12.33
N CYS A 112 6.77 -1.28 12.65
CA CYS A 112 5.98 -0.50 11.72
C CYS A 112 5.84 0.97 12.14
N SER A 113 5.95 1.87 11.18
CA SER A 113 5.54 3.27 11.29
C SER A 113 4.35 3.50 10.37
N PHE A 114 3.24 4.00 10.91
CA PHE A 114 1.99 4.25 10.16
C PHE A 114 1.83 5.73 9.86
N ALA A 115 1.55 6.09 8.61
CA ALA A 115 1.34 7.47 8.19
C ALA A 115 0.18 7.58 7.19
N LEU A 116 -0.73 8.53 7.43
CA LEU A 116 -1.75 8.91 6.45
C LEU A 116 -1.07 9.71 5.34
N ALA A 117 -0.98 9.14 4.13
CA ALA A 117 -0.29 9.78 3.02
C ALA A 117 -0.82 9.32 1.67
N SER A 118 -0.80 10.23 0.69
CA SER A 118 -1.03 9.89 -0.71
C SER A 118 0.25 9.32 -1.33
N GLY A 119 0.12 8.23 -2.10
CA GLY A 119 1.22 7.70 -2.90
C GLY A 119 1.71 8.64 -4.01
N GLU A 120 0.94 9.69 -4.31
CA GLU A 120 1.28 10.75 -5.27
C GLU A 120 2.05 11.92 -4.62
N SER A 121 2.24 11.89 -3.28
CA SER A 121 2.98 12.89 -2.51
C SER A 121 3.46 12.28 -1.19
N LEU A 122 4.56 11.55 -1.26
CA LEU A 122 5.09 10.79 -0.14
C LEU A 122 5.89 11.68 0.83
N PRO A 123 5.61 11.64 2.14
CA PRO A 123 6.28 12.50 3.14
C PRO A 123 7.66 11.93 3.56
N TYR A 124 8.43 11.44 2.60
CA TYR A 124 9.73 10.83 2.84
C TYR A 124 10.83 11.50 2.02
N GLN A 125 12.05 11.41 2.51
CA GLN A 125 13.24 11.88 1.80
C GLN A 125 13.54 11.00 0.58
N ASN A 126 14.35 11.53 -0.33
CA ASN A 126 14.85 10.76 -1.47
C ASN A 126 15.70 9.58 -0.98
N GLN A 127 15.66 8.46 -1.73
CA GLN A 127 16.56 7.33 -1.54
C GLN A 127 16.57 6.79 -0.10
N THR A 128 15.37 6.61 0.47
CA THR A 128 15.19 6.16 1.86
C THR A 128 15.02 4.63 1.95
N PHE A 129 14.31 4.04 0.99
CA PHE A 129 13.81 2.66 1.10
C PHE A 129 14.58 1.67 0.24
N ASP A 130 14.81 0.49 0.78
CA ASP A 130 15.38 -0.65 0.05
C ASP A 130 14.30 -1.35 -0.78
N LEU A 131 13.06 -1.35 -0.29
CA LEU A 131 11.88 -1.87 -0.97
C LEU A 131 10.74 -0.85 -0.94
N VAL A 132 10.06 -0.68 -2.06
CA VAL A 132 8.75 0.00 -2.15
C VAL A 132 7.74 -0.98 -2.75
N THR A 133 6.58 -1.13 -2.10
CA THR A 133 5.51 -2.01 -2.56
C THR A 133 4.20 -1.27 -2.75
N VAL A 134 3.39 -1.71 -3.73
CA VAL A 134 2.00 -1.29 -3.93
C VAL A 134 1.16 -2.50 -4.30
N GLY A 135 0.56 -3.15 -3.31
CA GLY A 135 -0.27 -4.32 -3.55
C GLY A 135 -1.66 -3.97 -4.08
N PHE A 136 -1.86 -3.99 -5.40
CA PHE A 136 -3.14 -3.69 -6.08
C PHE A 136 -3.66 -2.26 -5.93
N GLY A 137 -2.95 -1.37 -5.25
CA GLY A 137 -3.38 0.01 -4.97
C GLY A 137 -3.23 0.97 -6.13
N LEU A 138 -2.25 0.76 -7.04
CA LEU A 138 -1.89 1.71 -8.10
C LEU A 138 -3.06 2.05 -9.04
N ARG A 139 -3.99 1.12 -9.28
CA ARG A 139 -5.18 1.36 -10.11
C ARG A 139 -6.06 2.48 -9.59
N ASN A 140 -6.02 2.75 -8.28
CA ASN A 140 -6.84 3.76 -7.61
C ASN A 140 -6.20 5.15 -7.61
N PHE A 141 -4.92 5.28 -7.99
CA PHE A 141 -4.24 6.56 -8.06
C PHE A 141 -4.90 7.46 -9.09
N THR A 142 -5.03 8.74 -8.76
CA THR A 142 -5.55 9.77 -9.65
C THR A 142 -4.52 10.08 -10.74
N ASP A 143 -3.27 10.31 -10.34
CA ASP A 143 -2.12 10.51 -11.21
C ASP A 143 -1.09 9.39 -10.99
N LYS A 144 -1.19 8.33 -11.80
CA LYS A 144 -0.30 7.18 -11.70
C LYS A 144 1.16 7.51 -12.02
N GLU A 145 1.37 8.42 -12.98
CA GLU A 145 2.73 8.83 -13.37
C GLU A 145 3.42 9.56 -12.22
N ARG A 146 2.71 10.46 -11.56
CA ARG A 146 3.19 11.15 -10.36
C ARG A 146 3.49 10.16 -9.23
N GLY A 147 2.60 9.20 -8.99
CA GLY A 147 2.83 8.15 -8.01
C GLY A 147 4.09 7.33 -8.29
N LEU A 148 4.30 6.91 -9.55
CA LEU A 148 5.51 6.18 -9.94
C LEU A 148 6.79 7.03 -9.80
N LYS A 149 6.72 8.34 -10.07
CA LYS A 149 7.84 9.27 -9.84
C LYS A 149 8.18 9.39 -8.36
N GLU A 150 7.17 9.47 -7.49
CA GLU A 150 7.36 9.50 -6.03
C GLU A 150 7.96 8.19 -5.50
N MET A 151 7.46 7.03 -5.96
CA MET A 151 8.03 5.73 -5.61
C MET A 151 9.51 5.64 -5.98
N ARG A 152 9.84 6.05 -7.23
CA ARG A 152 11.24 6.09 -7.69
C ARG A 152 12.08 7.06 -6.86
N ARG A 153 11.53 8.22 -6.47
CA ARG A 153 12.25 9.24 -5.69
C ARG A 153 12.68 8.72 -4.34
N VAL A 154 11.78 8.02 -3.65
CA VAL A 154 12.02 7.53 -2.29
C VAL A 154 12.80 6.23 -2.24
N LEU A 155 12.89 5.51 -3.36
CA LEU A 155 13.64 4.27 -3.49
C LEU A 155 15.15 4.53 -3.59
N LYS A 156 15.95 3.78 -2.85
CA LYS A 156 17.41 3.84 -2.93
C LYS A 156 17.92 3.40 -4.31
N PRO A 157 19.14 3.82 -4.71
CA PRO A 157 19.83 3.15 -5.82
C PRO A 157 19.91 1.63 -5.55
N ASN A 158 19.56 0.82 -6.54
CA ASN A 158 19.43 -0.65 -6.43
C ASN A 158 18.32 -1.16 -5.51
N GLY A 159 17.46 -0.28 -5.00
CA GLY A 159 16.24 -0.70 -4.30
C GLY A 159 15.21 -1.32 -5.26
N VAL A 160 14.33 -2.13 -4.72
CA VAL A 160 13.33 -2.89 -5.47
C VAL A 160 11.96 -2.21 -5.40
N LEU A 161 11.29 -2.06 -6.55
CA LEU A 161 9.88 -1.64 -6.65
C LEU A 161 9.04 -2.82 -7.10
N LEU A 162 8.02 -3.18 -6.32
CA LEU A 162 7.07 -4.25 -6.64
C LEU A 162 5.62 -3.71 -6.66
N ILE A 163 4.90 -3.94 -7.75
CA ILE A 163 3.52 -3.47 -7.96
C ILE A 163 2.62 -4.65 -8.33
#